data_7cd46d8c093385983479c776c0af2b66
#
_entry.id   7cd46d8c093385983479c776c0af2b66
#
_cell.length_a   1.000
_cell.length_b   1.000
_cell.length_c   1.000
_cell.angle_alpha   90.00
_cell.angle_beta   90.00
_cell.angle_gamma   90.00
#
_symmetry.space_group_name_H-M   'P 1'
#
loop_
_entity.id
_entity.type
_entity.pdbx_description
1 polymer ?
#
loop_
_entity_poly.entity_id
_entity_poly.type
_entity_poly.pdbx_seq_one_letter_code
_entity_poly.pdbx_strand_id
1 'polypeptide(L)'
;MLLVASVRDARVGRAVADWVAARAAMSFDVDLIDLAEVDLPEDRLLQPGGGVPTPITDRIAGADGYLVVTPEYNHSYPASLKQAIDWHYGEWMFKAATVVSYGAQGGWLATEHLRGVFTELHVVTTRRGLGLRAPWTHLQEGVFAPPEGAGEELGGALVELEWWTRALRHARAEHPLPR
;
A
#
# COMPACT_ATOMS: atom_id res chain seq x y z
N MET A 1 -1.34 4.67 6.99
CA MET A 1 -1.06 3.21 7.08
C MET A 1 -0.05 2.79 6.03
N LEU A 2 0.87 1.88 6.35
CA LEU A 2 1.75 1.23 5.41
C LEU A 2 1.40 -0.26 5.33
N LEU A 3 1.09 -0.76 4.13
CA LEU A 3 0.69 -2.16 3.89
C LEU A 3 1.80 -2.91 3.15
N VAL A 4 2.29 -4.02 3.73
CA VAL A 4 3.28 -4.91 3.11
C VAL A 4 2.57 -6.08 2.46
N ALA A 5 2.57 -6.13 1.12
CA ALA A 5 1.77 -7.09 0.36
C ALA A 5 2.41 -8.47 0.17
N SER A 6 3.73 -8.58 0.35
CA SER A 6 4.46 -9.83 0.14
C SER A 6 4.33 -10.78 1.32
N VAL A 7 3.94 -12.03 1.06
CA VAL A 7 3.73 -13.08 2.09
C VAL A 7 4.67 -14.27 1.96
N ARG A 8 5.68 -14.22 1.08
CA ARG A 8 6.66 -15.31 0.91
C ARG A 8 7.65 -15.35 2.07
N ASP A 9 8.12 -16.51 2.49
CA ASP A 9 9.09 -16.66 3.60
C ASP A 9 10.39 -15.88 3.36
N ALA A 10 11.04 -16.10 2.20
CA ALA A 10 12.26 -15.38 1.81
C ALA A 10 11.91 -14.13 0.99
N ARG A 11 11.42 -13.07 1.64
CA ARG A 11 10.94 -11.85 0.97
C ARG A 11 11.80 -10.63 1.31
N VAL A 12 12.08 -9.84 0.28
CA VAL A 12 12.72 -8.53 0.45
C VAL A 12 11.71 -7.45 0.89
N GLY A 13 10.41 -7.73 0.71
CA GLY A 13 9.33 -6.76 0.91
C GLY A 13 9.29 -6.14 2.29
N ARG A 14 9.61 -6.90 3.35
CA ARG A 14 9.66 -6.37 4.72
C ARG A 14 10.81 -5.37 4.89
N ALA A 15 12.01 -5.68 4.43
CA ALA A 15 13.14 -4.75 4.52
C ALA A 15 12.92 -3.47 3.71
N VAL A 16 12.29 -3.57 2.54
CA VAL A 16 11.85 -2.39 1.76
C VAL A 16 10.82 -1.59 2.54
N ALA A 17 9.83 -2.24 3.15
CA ALA A 17 8.79 -1.58 3.92
C ALA A 17 9.33 -0.87 5.17
N ASP A 18 10.29 -1.46 5.86
CA ASP A 18 10.95 -0.85 7.02
C ASP A 18 11.69 0.44 6.62
N TRP A 19 12.38 0.43 5.47
CA TRP A 19 12.99 1.63 4.91
C TRP A 19 11.96 2.70 4.52
N VAL A 20 10.87 2.30 3.85
CA VAL A 20 9.77 3.21 3.48
C VAL A 20 9.13 3.80 4.74
N ALA A 21 8.87 2.97 5.77
CA ALA A 21 8.28 3.41 7.04
C ALA A 21 9.15 4.45 7.74
N ALA A 22 10.47 4.21 7.81
CA ALA A 22 11.41 5.16 8.41
C ALA A 22 11.41 6.53 7.70
N ARG A 23 11.27 6.54 6.37
CA ARG A 23 11.15 7.79 5.58
C ARG A 23 9.80 8.46 5.76
N ALA A 24 8.72 7.68 5.75
CA ALA A 24 7.36 8.20 5.93
C ALA A 24 7.12 8.76 7.35
N ALA A 25 7.77 8.20 8.37
CA ALA A 25 7.66 8.65 9.75
C ALA A 25 8.14 10.11 9.99
N MET A 26 8.84 10.70 9.02
CA MET A 26 9.20 12.13 9.08
C MET A 26 8.00 13.07 8.88
N SER A 27 6.91 12.59 8.27
CA SER A 27 5.73 13.40 7.91
C SER A 27 4.40 12.77 8.35
N PHE A 28 4.40 11.48 8.69
CA PHE A 28 3.19 10.71 9.01
C PHE A 28 3.34 9.94 10.31
N ASP A 29 2.22 9.74 11.00
CA ASP A 29 2.08 8.66 11.99
C ASP A 29 1.85 7.35 11.20
N VAL A 30 2.84 6.44 11.26
CA VAL A 30 2.88 5.24 10.41
C VAL A 30 2.40 4.02 11.19
N ASP A 31 1.24 3.51 10.81
CA ASP A 31 0.75 2.19 11.21
C ASP A 31 1.12 1.16 10.13
N LEU A 32 2.02 0.21 10.44
CA LEU A 32 2.48 -0.81 9.51
C LEU A 32 1.69 -2.10 9.69
N ILE A 33 1.05 -2.56 8.60
CA ILE A 33 0.40 -3.88 8.50
C ILE A 33 1.21 -4.75 7.53
N ASP A 34 1.69 -5.88 8.03
CA ASP A 34 2.33 -6.91 7.21
C ASP A 34 1.35 -8.05 6.93
N LEU A 35 0.95 -8.23 5.68
CA LEU A 35 -0.03 -9.27 5.31
C LEU A 35 0.45 -10.70 5.55
N ALA A 36 1.76 -10.91 5.73
CA ALA A 36 2.26 -12.21 6.16
C ALA A 36 1.98 -12.54 7.64
N GLU A 37 1.60 -11.54 8.42
CA GLU A 37 1.30 -11.65 9.86
C GLU A 37 -0.23 -11.54 10.12
N VAL A 38 -1.05 -11.52 9.05
CA VAL A 38 -2.50 -11.33 9.14
C VAL A 38 -3.21 -12.54 8.55
N ASP A 39 -4.00 -13.21 9.36
CA ASP A 39 -4.92 -14.26 8.91
C ASP A 39 -6.21 -13.62 8.42
N LEU A 40 -6.40 -13.61 7.10
CA LEU A 40 -7.67 -13.22 6.47
C LEU A 40 -8.52 -14.47 6.24
N PRO A 41 -9.85 -14.38 6.38
CA PRO A 41 -10.74 -15.49 6.09
C PRO A 41 -10.68 -15.91 4.61
N GLU A 42 -11.11 -17.13 4.30
CA GLU A 42 -11.12 -17.65 2.94
C GLU A 42 -12.06 -16.85 2.02
N ASP A 43 -11.64 -16.57 0.79
CA ASP A 43 -12.40 -15.78 -0.21
C ASP A 43 -13.82 -16.33 -0.47
N ARG A 44 -14.06 -17.64 -0.28
CA ARG A 44 -15.41 -18.24 -0.41
C ARG A 44 -16.43 -17.66 0.59
N LEU A 45 -15.98 -16.97 1.62
CA LEU A 45 -16.82 -16.33 2.64
C LEU A 45 -17.09 -14.84 2.34
N LEU A 46 -16.43 -14.31 1.30
CA LEU A 46 -16.58 -12.92 0.89
C LEU A 46 -18.01 -12.66 0.36
N GLN A 47 -18.59 -11.54 0.76
CA GLN A 47 -19.89 -11.08 0.31
C GLN A 47 -19.73 -9.83 -0.59
N PRO A 48 -20.73 -9.50 -1.43
CA PRO A 48 -20.73 -8.21 -2.11
C PRO A 48 -20.66 -7.05 -1.11
N GLY A 49 -19.68 -6.16 -1.30
CA GLY A 49 -19.44 -5.02 -0.39
C GLY A 49 -18.47 -5.30 0.76
N GLY A 50 -17.80 -6.44 0.75
CA GLY A 50 -16.76 -6.79 1.73
C GLY A 50 -17.10 -7.98 2.62
N GLY A 51 -16.19 -8.31 3.53
CA GLY A 51 -16.33 -9.42 4.47
C GLY A 51 -16.75 -9.00 5.88
N VAL A 52 -16.78 -9.97 6.78
CA VAL A 52 -16.91 -9.69 8.22
C VAL A 52 -15.65 -8.97 8.73
N PRO A 53 -15.73 -8.22 9.86
CA PRO A 53 -14.56 -7.56 10.44
C PRO A 53 -13.40 -8.54 10.71
N THR A 54 -12.20 -8.10 10.41
CA THR A 54 -10.93 -8.81 10.62
C THR A 54 -10.07 -8.03 11.62
N PRO A 55 -8.93 -8.57 12.08
CA PRO A 55 -8.03 -7.85 12.98
C PRO A 55 -7.48 -6.52 12.42
N ILE A 56 -7.57 -6.30 11.10
CA ILE A 56 -7.07 -5.08 10.44
C ILE A 56 -8.17 -4.12 9.96
N THR A 57 -9.45 -4.48 10.08
CA THR A 57 -10.58 -3.65 9.59
C THR A 57 -10.54 -2.23 10.16
N ASP A 58 -10.49 -2.09 11.48
CA ASP A 58 -10.49 -0.78 12.13
C ASP A 58 -9.22 0.04 11.80
N ARG A 59 -8.09 -0.64 11.58
CA ARG A 59 -6.84 -0.01 11.19
C ARG A 59 -6.91 0.56 9.77
N ILE A 60 -7.51 -0.18 8.82
CA ILE A 60 -7.76 0.31 7.45
C ILE A 60 -8.76 1.45 7.49
N ALA A 61 -9.86 1.29 8.22
CA ALA A 61 -10.90 2.32 8.34
C ALA A 61 -10.36 3.62 8.96
N GLY A 62 -9.55 3.52 10.01
CA GLY A 62 -8.97 4.66 10.72
C GLY A 62 -7.84 5.39 10.00
N ALA A 63 -7.23 4.78 8.97
CA ALA A 63 -6.16 5.40 8.21
C ALA A 63 -6.67 6.56 7.35
N ASP A 64 -5.92 7.66 7.29
CA ASP A 64 -6.23 8.81 6.41
C ASP A 64 -5.68 8.63 4.98
N GLY A 65 -4.68 7.77 4.81
CA GLY A 65 -4.06 7.45 3.51
C GLY A 65 -3.20 6.20 3.59
N TYR A 66 -2.77 5.72 2.43
CA TYR A 66 -2.12 4.42 2.28
C TYR A 66 -0.78 4.51 1.55
N LEU A 67 0.22 3.82 2.09
CA LEU A 67 1.45 3.43 1.41
C LEU A 67 1.39 1.92 1.16
N VAL A 68 1.42 1.49 -0.09
CA VAL A 68 1.36 0.07 -0.44
C VAL A 68 2.72 -0.37 -0.95
N VAL A 69 3.39 -1.25 -0.21
CA VAL A 69 4.67 -1.86 -0.62
C VAL A 69 4.38 -3.24 -1.21
N THR A 70 4.54 -3.39 -2.52
CA THR A 70 4.11 -4.59 -3.25
C THR A 70 5.15 -5.13 -4.21
N PRO A 71 5.38 -6.47 -4.24
CA PRO A 71 6.09 -7.09 -5.35
C PRO A 71 5.22 -7.10 -6.62
N GLU A 72 5.90 -7.24 -7.75
CA GLU A 72 5.25 -7.66 -8.99
C GLU A 72 5.39 -9.18 -9.15
N TYR A 73 4.27 -9.88 -9.25
CA TYR A 73 4.19 -11.30 -9.56
C TYR A 73 3.42 -11.48 -10.87
N ASN A 74 4.10 -12.02 -11.89
CA ASN A 74 3.48 -12.30 -13.20
C ASN A 74 2.70 -11.09 -13.75
N HIS A 75 3.37 -9.92 -13.78
CA HIS A 75 2.83 -8.66 -14.28
C HIS A 75 1.68 -8.06 -13.46
N SER A 76 1.48 -8.51 -12.22
CA SER A 76 0.45 -7.97 -11.33
C SER A 76 0.92 -7.93 -9.87
N TYR A 77 0.06 -7.48 -8.98
CA TYR A 77 0.26 -7.51 -7.53
C TYR A 77 -0.11 -8.89 -6.96
N PRO A 78 0.33 -9.25 -5.73
CA PRO A 78 0.05 -10.54 -5.10
C PRO A 78 -1.44 -10.76 -4.80
N ALA A 79 -1.88 -12.02 -4.81
CA ALA A 79 -3.23 -12.42 -4.38
C ALA A 79 -3.55 -11.98 -2.95
N SER A 80 -2.56 -12.03 -2.03
CA SER A 80 -2.69 -11.55 -0.65
C SER A 80 -3.14 -10.08 -0.55
N LEU A 81 -2.63 -9.22 -1.43
CA LEU A 81 -3.06 -7.83 -1.49
C LEU A 81 -4.48 -7.71 -2.03
N LYS A 82 -4.82 -8.48 -3.08
CA LYS A 82 -6.20 -8.47 -3.62
C LYS A 82 -7.19 -8.93 -2.59
N GLN A 83 -6.89 -10.00 -1.86
CA GLN A 83 -7.72 -10.50 -0.78
C GLN A 83 -7.95 -9.44 0.31
N ALA A 84 -6.88 -8.76 0.76
CA ALA A 84 -7.00 -7.69 1.74
C ALA A 84 -7.85 -6.51 1.23
N ILE A 85 -7.75 -6.19 -0.06
CA ILE A 85 -8.54 -5.12 -0.68
C ILE A 85 -10.02 -5.52 -0.77
N ASP A 86 -10.32 -6.72 -1.28
CA ASP A 86 -11.69 -7.16 -1.49
C ASP A 86 -12.44 -7.40 -0.18
N TRP A 87 -11.70 -7.83 0.86
CA TRP A 87 -12.27 -8.10 2.18
C TRP A 87 -12.72 -6.82 2.90
N HIS A 88 -12.05 -5.68 2.65
CA HIS A 88 -12.29 -4.40 3.33
C HIS A 88 -12.76 -3.32 2.34
N TYR A 89 -13.92 -3.55 1.70
CA TYR A 89 -14.39 -2.71 0.60
C TYR A 89 -14.63 -1.26 0.99
N GLY A 90 -15.44 -1.00 2.02
CA GLY A 90 -15.83 0.34 2.43
C GLY A 90 -14.74 1.13 3.15
N GLU A 91 -13.82 0.44 3.80
CA GLU A 91 -12.76 1.01 4.62
C GLU A 91 -11.73 1.80 3.80
N TRP A 92 -11.56 1.43 2.51
CA TRP A 92 -10.65 2.10 1.60
C TRP A 92 -11.14 3.46 1.09
N MET A 93 -12.46 3.65 1.01
CA MET A 93 -13.09 4.69 0.20
C MET A 93 -12.69 6.12 0.57
N PHE A 94 -12.56 6.94 -0.48
CA PHE A 94 -12.32 8.39 -0.42
C PHE A 94 -11.03 8.78 0.32
N LYS A 95 -10.01 7.99 0.18
CA LYS A 95 -8.67 8.21 0.74
C LYS A 95 -7.63 8.22 -0.38
N ALA A 96 -6.38 8.56 -0.06
CA ALA A 96 -5.29 8.56 -1.02
C ALA A 96 -4.36 7.35 -0.83
N ALA A 97 -3.77 6.87 -1.93
CA ALA A 97 -2.78 5.80 -1.90
C ALA A 97 -1.56 6.12 -2.77
N THR A 98 -0.38 5.79 -2.28
CA THR A 98 0.87 5.76 -3.03
C THR A 98 1.41 4.33 -3.05
N VAL A 99 1.93 3.90 -4.21
CA VAL A 99 2.47 2.56 -4.39
C VAL A 99 3.99 2.61 -4.48
N VAL A 100 4.64 1.81 -3.66
CA VAL A 100 6.06 1.44 -3.78
C VAL A 100 6.10 0.00 -4.29
N SER A 101 6.32 -0.15 -5.57
CA SER A 101 6.38 -1.47 -6.21
C SER A 101 7.82 -1.94 -6.37
N TYR A 102 8.00 -3.24 -6.50
CA TYR A 102 9.33 -3.80 -6.78
C TYR A 102 9.24 -5.11 -7.57
N GLY A 103 10.29 -5.38 -8.30
CA GLY A 103 10.42 -6.59 -9.12
C GLY A 103 11.65 -6.53 -10.02
N ALA A 104 11.81 -7.51 -10.92
CA ALA A 104 12.93 -7.52 -11.86
C ALA A 104 12.97 -6.28 -12.76
N GLN A 105 11.80 -5.69 -13.03
CA GLN A 105 11.63 -4.49 -13.86
C GLN A 105 11.02 -3.30 -13.10
N GLY A 106 11.09 -3.28 -11.74
CA GLY A 106 10.60 -2.19 -10.91
C GLY A 106 9.15 -2.34 -10.43
N GLY A 107 8.39 -3.30 -10.93
CA GLY A 107 7.04 -3.58 -10.45
C GLY A 107 5.94 -2.64 -10.98
N TRP A 108 6.19 -1.94 -12.07
CA TRP A 108 5.27 -0.92 -12.60
C TRP A 108 3.92 -1.47 -13.06
N LEU A 109 3.87 -2.72 -13.56
CA LEU A 109 2.61 -3.33 -13.97
C LEU A 109 1.71 -3.66 -12.77
N ALA A 110 2.29 -4.03 -11.63
CA ALA A 110 1.53 -4.17 -10.39
C ALA A 110 0.91 -2.82 -9.98
N THR A 111 1.65 -1.71 -10.11
CA THR A 111 1.14 -0.37 -9.83
C THR A 111 -0.02 0.00 -10.75
N GLU A 112 0.12 -0.23 -12.06
CA GLU A 112 -0.93 0.11 -13.02
C GLU A 112 -2.22 -0.71 -12.79
N HIS A 113 -2.10 -2.00 -12.49
CA HIS A 113 -3.26 -2.82 -12.16
C HIS A 113 -3.94 -2.35 -10.85
N LEU A 114 -3.17 -1.94 -9.84
CA LEU A 114 -3.72 -1.40 -8.59
C LEU A 114 -4.47 -0.08 -8.80
N ARG A 115 -4.05 0.76 -9.74
CA ARG A 115 -4.77 2.01 -10.06
C ARG A 115 -6.22 1.75 -10.45
N GLY A 116 -6.47 0.75 -11.30
CA GLY A 116 -7.82 0.35 -11.69
C GLY A 116 -8.65 -0.15 -10.52
N VAL A 117 -8.05 -1.01 -9.67
CA VAL A 117 -8.72 -1.54 -8.46
C VAL A 117 -9.06 -0.43 -7.47
N PHE A 118 -8.10 0.46 -7.18
CA PHE A 118 -8.32 1.58 -6.26
C PHE A 118 -9.32 2.60 -6.79
N THR A 119 -9.40 2.80 -8.10
CA THR A 119 -10.42 3.67 -8.71
C THR A 119 -11.83 3.16 -8.42
N GLU A 120 -12.07 1.84 -8.49
CA GLU A 120 -13.36 1.23 -8.13
C GLU A 120 -13.73 1.49 -6.67
N LEU A 121 -12.74 1.55 -5.78
CA LEU A 121 -12.91 1.84 -4.36
C LEU A 121 -12.91 3.34 -4.02
N HIS A 122 -13.02 4.23 -5.02
CA HIS A 122 -12.91 5.68 -4.83
C HIS A 122 -11.60 6.12 -4.13
N VAL A 123 -10.53 5.35 -4.28
CA VAL A 123 -9.20 5.72 -3.75
C VAL A 123 -8.44 6.53 -4.79
N VAL A 124 -7.96 7.70 -4.44
CA VAL A 124 -7.10 8.52 -5.28
C VAL A 124 -5.68 7.99 -5.23
N THR A 125 -5.20 7.40 -6.31
CA THR A 125 -3.78 7.01 -6.42
C THR A 125 -2.93 8.20 -6.84
N THR A 126 -1.83 8.46 -6.11
CA THR A 126 -0.87 9.50 -6.50
C THR A 126 -0.28 9.20 -7.88
N ARG A 127 0.05 10.26 -8.63
CA ARG A 127 0.74 10.10 -9.90
C ARG A 127 2.15 9.54 -9.68
N ARG A 128 2.85 10.07 -8.66
CA ARG A 128 4.17 9.61 -8.28
C ARG A 128 4.06 8.33 -7.46
N GLY A 129 4.95 7.40 -7.72
CA GLY A 129 5.20 6.20 -6.94
C GLY A 129 6.69 5.89 -7.02
N LEU A 130 7.11 4.77 -6.48
CA LEU A 130 8.50 4.31 -6.57
C LEU A 130 8.53 2.87 -7.09
N GLY A 131 9.32 2.63 -8.14
CA GLY A 131 9.56 1.29 -8.70
C GLY A 131 10.99 0.84 -8.41
N LEU A 132 11.17 -0.12 -7.52
CA LEU A 132 12.48 -0.63 -7.14
C LEU A 132 12.87 -1.85 -7.98
N ARG A 133 13.83 -1.66 -8.87
CA ARG A 133 14.35 -2.74 -9.71
C ARG A 133 15.26 -3.67 -8.90
N ALA A 134 14.98 -4.98 -8.94
CA ALA A 134 15.79 -6.03 -8.33
C ALA A 134 16.25 -5.72 -6.88
N PRO A 135 15.36 -5.32 -5.94
CA PRO A 135 15.76 -4.83 -4.61
C PRO A 135 16.51 -5.87 -3.78
N TRP A 136 16.40 -7.15 -4.10
CA TRP A 136 17.17 -8.23 -3.45
C TRP A 136 18.69 -8.10 -3.63
N THR A 137 19.15 -7.37 -4.66
CA THR A 137 20.58 -7.06 -4.86
C THR A 137 21.07 -5.94 -3.96
N HIS A 138 20.18 -5.27 -3.29
CA HIS A 138 20.43 -4.15 -2.37
C HIS A 138 20.22 -4.53 -0.90
N LEU A 139 20.15 -5.82 -0.58
CA LEU A 139 20.13 -6.29 0.80
C LEU A 139 21.55 -6.49 1.32
N GLN A 140 21.84 -5.90 2.48
CA GLN A 140 23.08 -6.10 3.24
C GLN A 140 22.70 -6.57 4.65
N GLU A 141 23.04 -7.80 4.99
CA GLU A 141 22.71 -8.40 6.30
C GLU A 141 21.21 -8.28 6.67
N GLY A 142 20.32 -8.40 5.68
CA GLY A 142 18.87 -8.27 5.87
C GLY A 142 18.33 -6.83 5.86
N VAL A 143 19.21 -5.82 5.82
CA VAL A 143 18.82 -4.41 5.73
C VAL A 143 18.81 -3.96 4.28
N PHE A 144 17.76 -3.25 3.87
CA PHE A 144 17.67 -2.69 2.53
C PHE A 144 18.47 -1.39 2.43
N ALA A 145 19.48 -1.37 1.56
CA ALA A 145 20.24 -0.19 1.18
C ALA A 145 19.68 0.34 -0.16
N PRO A 146 18.89 1.42 -0.19
CA PRO A 146 18.21 1.85 -1.41
C PRO A 146 19.22 2.29 -2.48
N PRO A 147 18.90 2.09 -3.79
CA PRO A 147 19.72 2.62 -4.85
C PRO A 147 19.71 4.16 -4.84
N GLU A 148 20.73 4.74 -5.49
CA GLU A 148 20.84 6.20 -5.63
C GLU A 148 19.56 6.79 -6.25
N GLY A 149 19.11 7.92 -5.74
CA GLY A 149 17.88 8.61 -6.18
C GLY A 149 16.57 8.06 -5.58
N ALA A 150 16.51 6.81 -5.13
CA ALA A 150 15.27 6.22 -4.61
C ALA A 150 14.69 7.00 -3.41
N GLY A 151 15.56 7.55 -2.57
CA GLY A 151 15.14 8.37 -1.44
C GLY A 151 14.50 9.70 -1.84
N GLU A 152 14.95 10.32 -2.93
CA GLU A 152 14.37 11.54 -3.47
C GLU A 152 13.04 11.26 -4.17
N GLU A 153 12.97 10.19 -4.98
CA GLU A 153 11.74 9.77 -5.63
C GLU A 153 10.64 9.44 -4.61
N LEU A 154 10.98 8.68 -3.57
CA LEU A 154 10.05 8.39 -2.46
C LEU A 154 9.62 9.67 -1.77
N GLY A 155 10.56 10.60 -1.48
CA GLY A 155 10.25 11.89 -0.88
C GLY A 155 9.22 12.68 -1.69
N GLY A 156 9.39 12.73 -3.01
CA GLY A 156 8.42 13.38 -3.91
C GLY A 156 7.04 12.71 -3.90
N ALA A 157 7.00 11.38 -3.81
CA ALA A 157 5.74 10.62 -3.71
C ALA A 157 5.04 10.85 -2.36
N LEU A 158 5.80 10.93 -1.26
CA LEU A 158 5.26 11.22 0.08
C LEU A 158 4.67 12.62 0.18
N VAL A 159 5.29 13.63 -0.43
CA VAL A 159 4.75 15.00 -0.49
C VAL A 159 3.41 15.02 -1.23
N GLU A 160 3.29 14.31 -2.34
CA GLU A 160 2.03 14.21 -3.08
C GLU A 160 0.96 13.47 -2.27
N LEU A 161 1.34 12.36 -1.62
CA LEU A 161 0.44 11.61 -0.73
C LEU A 161 -0.07 12.48 0.42
N GLU A 162 0.80 13.26 1.07
CA GLU A 162 0.42 14.15 2.17
C GLU A 162 -0.61 15.18 1.71
N TRP A 163 -0.39 15.80 0.55
CA TRP A 163 -1.32 16.78 0.00
C TRP A 163 -2.71 16.19 -0.22
N TRP A 164 -2.80 15.04 -0.91
CA TRP A 164 -4.07 14.35 -1.15
C TRP A 164 -4.73 13.86 0.15
N THR A 165 -3.95 13.31 1.07
CA THR A 165 -4.45 12.83 2.36
C THR A 165 -5.12 13.96 3.15
N ARG A 166 -4.48 15.13 3.21
CA ARG A 166 -5.06 16.31 3.88
C ARG A 166 -6.32 16.80 3.20
N ALA A 167 -6.30 16.91 1.86
CA ALA A 167 -7.45 17.36 1.08
C ALA A 167 -8.66 16.44 1.25
N LEU A 168 -8.46 15.11 1.11
CA LEU A 168 -9.54 14.15 1.23
C LEU A 168 -10.03 13.98 2.67
N ARG A 169 -9.15 14.07 3.66
CA ARG A 169 -9.56 14.10 5.07
C ARG A 169 -10.46 15.28 5.37
N HIS A 170 -10.10 16.47 4.91
CA HIS A 170 -10.92 17.68 5.04
C HIS A 170 -12.27 17.50 4.33
N ALA A 171 -12.27 17.02 3.10
CA ALA A 171 -13.48 16.78 2.34
C ALA A 171 -14.44 15.77 3.02
N ARG A 172 -13.91 14.67 3.56
CA ARG A 172 -14.71 13.68 4.31
C ARG A 172 -15.34 14.26 5.57
N ALA A 173 -14.66 15.21 6.24
CA ALA A 173 -15.17 15.85 7.44
C ALA A 173 -16.27 16.89 7.15
N GLU A 174 -16.08 17.72 6.12
CA GLU A 174 -16.97 18.83 5.79
C GLU A 174 -18.15 18.40 4.87
N HIS A 175 -17.89 17.44 3.99
CA HIS A 175 -18.85 17.02 2.95
C HIS A 175 -18.87 15.49 2.83
N PRO A 176 -19.37 14.76 3.84
CA PRO A 176 -19.46 13.33 3.78
C PRO A 176 -20.34 12.89 2.60
N LEU A 177 -19.80 12.01 1.74
CA LEU A 177 -20.58 11.46 0.65
C LEU A 177 -21.67 10.53 1.19
N PRO A 178 -22.90 10.61 0.66
CA PRO A 178 -23.96 9.68 1.03
C PRO A 178 -23.54 8.25 0.64
N ARG A 179 -23.70 7.32 1.57
CA ARG A 179 -23.45 5.89 1.36
C ARG A 179 -24.60 5.24 0.61
#